data_a76750b48c94b0a291338b2122573ff5
#
_entry.id   a76750b48c94b0a291338b2122573ff5
#
_cell.length_a   1.000
_cell.length_b   1.000
_cell.length_c   1.000
_cell.angle_alpha   90.00
_cell.angle_beta   90.00
_cell.angle_gamma   90.00
#
_symmetry.space_group_name_H-M   'P 1'
#
loop_
_entity.id
_entity.type
_entity.pdbx_description
1 polymer ?
#
loop_
_entity_poly.entity_id
_entity_poly.type
_entity_poly.pdbx_seq_one_letter_code
_entity_poly.pdbx_strand_id
1 'polypeptide(L)' 'MSTLTELAQQIAALYPLHDKTVGKRYRIVSQLAGTTELEEISGVPRYVDTCQLADTSLWENRVAS' A
#
# COMPACT_ATOMS: atom_id res chain seq x y z
N MET A 1 -26.88 -0.09 -4.89
CA MET A 1 -25.55 0.03 -4.26
C MET A 1 -24.65 -1.09 -4.74
N SER A 2 -23.43 -0.77 -5.13
CA SER A 2 -22.54 -1.75 -5.72
C SER A 2 -21.68 -2.42 -4.65
N THR A 3 -21.76 -3.75 -4.54
CA THR A 3 -20.91 -4.55 -3.66
C THR A 3 -19.44 -4.38 -4.02
N LEU A 4 -19.13 -4.19 -5.31
CA LEU A 4 -17.77 -3.98 -5.78
C LEU A 4 -17.19 -2.67 -5.24
N THR A 5 -18.01 -1.62 -5.11
CA THR A 5 -17.56 -0.34 -4.56
C THR A 5 -17.20 -0.50 -3.08
N GLU A 6 -18.03 -1.22 -2.32
CA GLU A 6 -17.75 -1.49 -0.91
C GLU A 6 -16.48 -2.31 -0.74
N LEU A 7 -16.29 -3.32 -1.56
CA LEU A 7 -15.09 -4.15 -1.53
C LEU A 7 -13.84 -3.34 -1.86
N ALA A 8 -13.90 -2.48 -2.87
CA ALA A 8 -12.79 -1.61 -3.24
C ALA A 8 -12.42 -0.66 -2.11
N GLN A 9 -13.42 -0.11 -1.40
CA GLN A 9 -13.19 0.76 -0.26
C GLN A 9 -12.52 0.01 0.90
N GLN A 10 -12.93 -1.23 1.16
CA GLN A 10 -12.34 -2.05 2.20
C GLN A 10 -10.88 -2.38 1.86
N ILE A 11 -10.59 -2.73 0.63
CA ILE A 11 -9.23 -3.00 0.18
C ILE A 11 -8.36 -1.75 0.34
N ALA A 12 -8.86 -0.59 -0.05
CA ALA A 12 -8.13 0.66 0.07
C ALA A 12 -7.85 1.02 1.54
N ALA A 13 -8.76 0.68 2.46
CA ALA A 13 -8.58 0.92 3.88
C ALA A 13 -7.53 -0.01 4.50
N LEU A 14 -7.52 -1.29 4.09
CA LEU A 14 -6.58 -2.28 4.61
C LEU A 14 -5.20 -2.20 3.95
N TYR A 15 -5.14 -1.79 2.68
CA TYR A 15 -3.91 -1.68 1.89
C TYR A 15 -3.81 -0.26 1.33
N PRO A 16 -3.46 0.73 2.17
CA PRO A 16 -3.53 2.13 1.79
C PRO A 16 -2.44 2.58 0.83
N LEU A 17 -1.31 1.88 0.77
CA LEU A 17 -0.23 2.25 -0.14
C LEU A 17 -0.49 1.70 -1.53
N HIS A 18 -0.43 2.56 -2.52
CA HIS A 18 -0.61 2.20 -3.91
C HIS A 18 0.67 2.51 -4.70
N ASP A 19 1.28 1.48 -5.28
CA ASP A 19 2.43 1.64 -6.16
C ASP A 19 1.93 1.96 -7.56
N LYS A 20 2.12 3.19 -7.99
CA LYS A 20 1.62 3.67 -9.28
C LYS A 20 2.31 3.01 -10.47
N THR A 21 3.53 2.50 -10.27
CA THR A 21 4.30 1.87 -11.36
C THR A 21 3.77 0.50 -11.74
N VAL A 22 3.40 -0.30 -10.75
CA VAL A 22 2.93 -1.67 -10.96
C VAL A 22 1.43 -1.83 -10.76
N GLY A 23 0.76 -0.80 -10.26
CA GLY A 23 -0.68 -0.83 -10.05
C GLY A 23 -1.13 -1.75 -8.93
N LYS A 24 -0.30 -2.01 -7.95
CA LYS A 24 -0.59 -2.89 -6.82
C LYS A 24 -0.70 -2.12 -5.52
N ARG A 25 -1.47 -2.67 -4.60
CA ARG A 25 -1.66 -2.06 -3.28
C ARG A 25 -0.96 -2.88 -2.22
N TYR A 26 -0.49 -2.18 -1.18
CA TYR A 26 0.30 -2.76 -0.10
C TYR A 26 -0.13 -2.20 1.24
N ARG A 27 0.17 -2.95 2.31
CA ARG A 27 0.10 -2.45 3.68
C ARG A 27 1.49 -2.52 4.31
N ILE A 28 1.75 -1.63 5.26
CA ILE A 28 3.01 -1.63 6.00
C ILE A 28 2.90 -2.69 7.10
N VAL A 29 3.83 -3.64 7.11
CA VAL A 29 3.90 -4.68 8.13
C VAL A 29 4.85 -4.27 9.25
N SER A 30 6.04 -3.79 8.88
CA SER A 30 7.02 -3.32 9.86
C SER A 30 8.02 -2.38 9.20
N GLN A 31 8.73 -1.62 10.04
CA GLN A 31 9.79 -0.73 9.60
C GLN A 31 10.98 -0.92 10.53
N LEU A 32 12.16 -1.13 9.95
CA LEU A 32 13.38 -1.35 10.73
C LEU A 32 14.59 -0.89 9.93
N ALA A 33 15.43 -0.08 10.56
CA ALA A 33 16.73 0.34 10.03
C ALA A 33 16.63 0.96 8.62
N GLY A 34 15.60 1.79 8.38
CA GLY A 34 15.41 2.48 7.11
C GLY A 34 14.81 1.62 6.01
N THR A 35 14.40 0.39 6.33
CA THR A 35 13.71 -0.51 5.40
C THR A 35 12.29 -0.74 5.89
N THR A 36 11.33 -0.68 4.96
CA THR A 36 9.93 -0.96 5.26
C THR A 36 9.53 -2.28 4.61
N GLU A 37 8.94 -3.16 5.40
CA GLU A 37 8.33 -4.39 4.89
C GLU A 37 6.88 -4.10 4.53
N LEU A 38 6.52 -4.39 3.29
CA LEU A 38 5.18 -4.25 2.76
C LEU A 38 4.61 -5.63 2.50
N GLU A 39 3.28 -5.74 2.57
CA GLU A 39 2.58 -6.96 2.21
C GLU A 39 1.54 -6.64 1.16
N GLU A 40 1.56 -7.37 0.06
CA GLU A 40 0.56 -7.31 -0.99
C GLU A 40 -0.71 -8.03 -0.54
N ILE A 41 -1.83 -7.75 -1.20
CA ILE A 41 -3.10 -8.43 -0.91
C ILE A 41 -2.97 -9.95 -1.02
N SER A 42 -2.13 -10.41 -1.93
CA SER A 42 -1.85 -11.85 -2.10
C SER A 42 -1.03 -12.47 -0.97
N GLY A 43 -0.48 -11.63 -0.07
CA GLY A 43 0.38 -12.07 1.02
C GLY A 43 1.87 -12.09 0.69
N VAL A 44 2.24 -11.71 -0.53
CA VAL A 44 3.65 -11.67 -0.93
C VAL A 44 4.34 -10.47 -0.28
N PRO A 45 5.45 -10.68 0.45
CA PRO A 45 6.17 -9.57 1.06
C PRO A 45 7.00 -8.80 0.02
N ARG A 46 7.21 -7.51 0.30
CA ARG A 46 8.08 -6.66 -0.49
C ARG A 46 8.84 -5.73 0.44
N TYR A 47 10.11 -5.54 0.19
CA TYR A 47 10.97 -4.68 1.00
C TYR A 47 11.39 -3.47 0.18
N VAL A 48 11.20 -2.28 0.74
CA VAL A 48 11.58 -1.02 0.10
C VAL A 48 12.30 -0.13 1.11
N ASP A 49 13.11 0.80 0.62
CA ASP A 49 13.67 1.84 1.48
C ASP A 49 12.55 2.74 1.98
N THR A 50 12.51 3.00 3.27
CA THR A 50 11.46 3.81 3.88
C THR A 50 11.36 5.19 3.22
N CYS A 51 12.49 5.79 2.83
CA CYS A 51 12.50 7.10 2.20
C CYS A 51 11.82 7.09 0.81
N GLN A 52 11.75 5.95 0.13
CA GLN A 52 11.06 5.86 -1.16
C GLN A 52 9.56 6.04 -1.02
N LEU A 53 9.01 5.73 0.12
CA LEU A 53 7.56 5.87 0.37
C LEU A 53 7.12 7.34 0.43
N ALA A 54 8.06 8.26 0.60
CA ALA A 54 7.79 9.69 0.56
C ALA A 54 7.70 10.24 -0.87
N ASP A 55 8.09 9.44 -1.87
CA ASP A 55 8.04 9.85 -3.27
C ASP A 55 6.62 9.71 -3.81
N THR A 56 5.92 10.83 -3.89
CA THR A 56 4.52 10.86 -4.34
C THR A 56 4.35 10.57 -5.82
N SER A 57 5.44 10.59 -6.60
CA SER A 57 5.40 10.21 -8.00
C SER A 57 5.30 8.69 -8.18
N LEU A 58 5.78 7.93 -7.19
CA LEU A 58 5.77 6.46 -7.21
C LEU A 58 4.67 5.88 -6.34
N TRP A 59 4.39 6.50 -5.19
CA TRP A 59 3.49 5.96 -4.19
C TRP A 59 2.35 6.91 -3.88
N GLU A 60 1.15 6.36 -3.85
CA GLU A 60 -0.03 7.08 -3.38
C GLU A 60 -0.46 6.46 -2.07
N ASN A 61 -0.51 7.29 -1.02
CA ASN A 61 -0.97 6.82 0.28
C ASN A 61 -2.39 7.34 0.50
N ARG A 62 -3.37 6.46 0.36
CA ARG A 62 -4.76 6.80 0.66
C ARG A 62 -5.06 6.43 2.09
N VAL A 63 -4.66 7.30 2.97
CA VAL A 63 -5.11 7.19 4.35
C VAL A 63 -6.59 7.56 4.36
N ALA A 64 -7.42 6.65 4.85
CA ALA A 64 -8.82 6.96 5.06
C ALA A 64 -8.90 8.02 6.15
N SER A 65 -9.20 9.22 5.75
CA SER A 65 -9.43 10.31 6.69
C SER A 65 -10.90 10.40 7.04
#